data_424eb7ccf615e464ebc7809361093b40
#
_entry.id   424eb7ccf615e464ebc7809361093b40
#
_cell.length_a   1.000
_cell.length_b   1.000
_cell.length_c   1.000
_cell.angle_alpha   90.00
_cell.angle_beta   90.00
_cell.angle_gamma   90.00
#
_symmetry.space_group_name_H-M   'P 1'
#
loop_
_entity.id
_entity.type
_entity.pdbx_description
1 polymer ?
#
loop_
_entity_poly.entity_id
_entity_poly.type
_entity_poly.pdbx_seq_one_letter_code
_entity_poly.pdbx_strand_id
1 'polypeptide(L)'
;LFTDDGNGVQDPQLMRRAYEYASDLGVTMAQHCEVESLTAGAVMHEGSCCSHLGLPGWPSLAEELMVHRDIELVRLTGASAHFLHLSTAGSVGLVRAAKADGLPVTAEATPHHISLTDELLASYSALYKVNPPLRTIEDVMAVREGLRDGTIDAIATDHAPHVSETKEMPLDQAP
;
A
#
# COMPACT_ATOMS: atom_id res chain seq x y z
N LEU A 1 4.19 -2.15 17.96
CA LEU A 1 3.95 -2.40 16.56
C LEU A 1 5.05 -3.29 16.02
N PHE A 2 4.67 -4.32 15.24
CA PHE A 2 5.59 -5.23 14.54
C PHE A 2 5.26 -5.19 13.06
N THR A 3 6.28 -5.18 12.21
CA THR A 3 6.14 -5.11 10.77
C THR A 3 7.24 -5.90 10.06
N ASP A 4 6.92 -6.31 8.86
CA ASP A 4 7.82 -6.91 7.86
C ASP A 4 7.91 -6.00 6.63
N ASP A 5 7.88 -4.70 6.88
CA ASP A 5 7.76 -3.65 5.88
C ASP A 5 8.69 -3.87 4.67
N GLY A 6 8.13 -3.64 3.48
CA GLY A 6 8.74 -3.96 2.20
C GLY A 6 8.51 -5.41 1.74
N ASN A 7 8.07 -6.31 2.63
CA ASN A 7 7.82 -7.73 2.33
C ASN A 7 6.52 -8.19 3.01
N GLY A 8 5.39 -7.91 2.41
CA GLY A 8 4.11 -8.35 2.95
C GLY A 8 4.03 -9.86 3.17
N VAL A 9 3.46 -10.30 4.28
CA VAL A 9 3.26 -11.74 4.55
C VAL A 9 2.28 -12.32 3.55
N GLN A 10 2.76 -13.12 2.59
CA GLN A 10 1.96 -13.66 1.48
C GLN A 10 1.04 -14.81 1.92
N ASP A 11 1.50 -15.68 2.82
CA ASP A 11 0.73 -16.85 3.28
C ASP A 11 -0.37 -16.43 4.28
N PRO A 12 -1.68 -16.64 3.94
CA PRO A 12 -2.77 -16.27 4.84
C PRO A 12 -2.78 -17.04 6.16
N GLN A 13 -2.29 -18.27 6.18
CA GLN A 13 -2.25 -19.07 7.40
C GLN A 13 -1.16 -18.55 8.33
N LEU A 14 0.01 -18.21 7.79
CA LEU A 14 1.08 -17.59 8.57
C LEU A 14 0.62 -16.27 9.16
N MET A 15 -0.02 -15.40 8.35
CA MET A 15 -0.54 -14.12 8.83
C MET A 15 -1.63 -14.30 9.89
N ARG A 16 -2.52 -15.27 9.73
CA ARG A 16 -3.49 -15.64 10.76
C ARG A 16 -2.81 -15.97 12.09
N ARG A 17 -1.76 -16.82 12.07
CA ARG A 17 -1.02 -17.16 13.29
C ARG A 17 -0.32 -15.96 13.91
N ALA A 18 0.22 -15.06 13.08
CA ALA A 18 0.81 -13.81 13.57
C ALA A 18 -0.23 -12.95 14.29
N TYR A 19 -1.42 -12.78 13.73
CA TYR A 19 -2.50 -12.04 14.38
C TYR A 19 -3.00 -12.71 15.66
N GLU A 20 -3.20 -14.04 15.67
CA GLU A 20 -3.57 -14.77 16.90
C GLU A 20 -2.55 -14.51 18.03
N TYR A 21 -1.26 -14.61 17.71
CA TYR A 21 -0.19 -14.37 18.68
C TYR A 21 -0.09 -12.90 19.11
N ALA A 22 -0.25 -11.97 18.16
CA ALA A 22 -0.25 -10.53 18.42
C ALA A 22 -1.42 -10.12 19.34
N SER A 23 -2.60 -10.72 19.14
CA SER A 23 -3.79 -10.49 19.98
C SER A 23 -3.51 -10.88 21.43
N ASP A 24 -2.92 -12.06 21.67
CA ASP A 24 -2.57 -12.52 23.02
C ASP A 24 -1.56 -11.58 23.73
N LEU A 25 -0.68 -10.95 22.97
CA LEU A 25 0.32 -10.01 23.49
C LEU A 25 -0.18 -8.56 23.57
N GLY A 26 -1.35 -8.26 23.04
CA GLY A 26 -1.88 -6.90 22.97
C GLY A 26 -1.02 -5.96 22.10
N VAL A 27 -0.43 -6.48 21.01
CA VAL A 27 0.41 -5.70 20.09
C VAL A 27 -0.25 -5.54 18.72
N THR A 28 0.08 -4.47 18.01
CA THR A 28 -0.42 -4.19 16.66
C THR A 28 0.56 -4.74 15.61
N MET A 29 0.03 -5.44 14.62
CA MET A 29 0.78 -5.83 13.42
C MET A 29 0.62 -4.76 12.34
N ALA A 30 1.72 -4.33 11.72
CA ALA A 30 1.68 -3.42 10.57
C ALA A 30 2.07 -4.17 9.29
N GLN A 31 1.30 -3.95 8.24
CA GLN A 31 1.40 -4.71 7.00
C GLN A 31 1.71 -3.81 5.81
N HIS A 32 2.77 -4.17 5.08
CA HIS A 32 2.99 -3.72 3.71
C HIS A 32 2.05 -4.52 2.80
N CYS A 33 1.04 -3.84 2.23
CA CYS A 33 -0.05 -4.51 1.53
C CYS A 33 0.25 -4.70 0.04
N GLU A 34 0.87 -5.83 -0.27
CA GLU A 34 1.21 -6.19 -1.65
C GLU A 34 1.06 -7.70 -1.88
N VAL A 35 0.23 -8.08 -2.85
CA VAL A 35 0.19 -9.46 -3.38
C VAL A 35 1.26 -9.59 -4.46
N GLU A 36 2.44 -10.08 -4.08
CA GLU A 36 3.64 -10.15 -4.93
C GLU A 36 3.43 -10.87 -6.27
N SER A 37 2.57 -11.88 -6.31
CA SER A 37 2.27 -12.59 -7.55
C SER A 37 1.57 -11.73 -8.61
N LEU A 38 0.96 -10.60 -8.22
CA LEU A 38 0.31 -9.64 -9.12
C LEU A 38 1.24 -8.49 -9.51
N THR A 39 2.36 -8.31 -8.83
CA THR A 39 3.25 -7.16 -8.99
C THR A 39 4.60 -7.53 -9.58
N ALA A 40 4.87 -8.83 -9.75
CA ALA A 40 6.14 -9.32 -10.27
C ALA A 40 6.51 -8.69 -11.63
N GLY A 41 7.59 -7.91 -11.65
CA GLY A 41 8.04 -7.18 -12.84
C GLY A 41 7.26 -5.92 -13.17
N ALA A 42 6.27 -5.53 -12.35
CA ALA A 42 5.54 -4.29 -12.51
C ALA A 42 6.42 -3.06 -12.22
N VAL A 43 6.13 -1.97 -12.91
CA VAL A 43 6.98 -0.76 -12.89
C VAL A 43 6.20 0.45 -12.38
N MET A 44 4.90 0.53 -12.70
CA MET A 44 4.04 1.66 -12.38
C MET A 44 2.58 1.20 -12.24
N HIS A 45 1.70 2.08 -11.77
CA HIS A 45 0.26 1.81 -11.70
C HIS A 45 -0.30 1.24 -13.01
N GLU A 46 -1.08 0.16 -12.90
CA GLU A 46 -1.78 -0.44 -14.04
C GLU A 46 -2.99 0.43 -14.43
N GLY A 47 -2.92 1.00 -15.63
CA GLY A 47 -3.99 1.86 -16.13
C GLY A 47 -3.71 2.38 -17.53
N SER A 48 -4.41 3.43 -17.92
CA SER A 48 -4.24 4.04 -19.25
C SER A 48 -2.82 4.59 -19.46
N CYS A 49 -2.20 5.17 -18.43
CA CYS A 49 -0.86 5.72 -18.51
C CYS A 49 0.18 4.62 -18.80
N CYS A 50 0.21 3.52 -18.03
CA CYS A 50 1.16 2.44 -18.25
C CYS A 50 0.97 1.75 -19.61
N SER A 51 -0.28 1.57 -20.04
CA SER A 51 -0.60 1.00 -21.35
C SER A 51 -0.08 1.88 -22.49
N HIS A 52 -0.19 3.20 -22.35
CA HIS A 52 0.30 4.18 -23.33
C HIS A 52 1.82 4.21 -23.41
N LEU A 53 2.49 4.05 -22.27
CA LEU A 53 3.95 4.04 -22.15
C LEU A 53 4.58 2.68 -22.50
N GLY A 54 3.77 1.62 -22.62
CA GLY A 54 4.24 0.26 -22.87
C GLY A 54 4.98 -0.36 -21.69
N LEU A 55 4.65 0.06 -20.47
CA LEU A 55 5.28 -0.41 -19.24
C LEU A 55 4.42 -1.48 -18.52
N PRO A 56 5.03 -2.45 -17.83
CA PRO A 56 4.31 -3.42 -17.02
C PRO A 56 3.54 -2.74 -15.88
N GLY A 57 2.24 -3.06 -15.78
CA GLY A 57 1.34 -2.44 -14.81
C GLY A 57 1.31 -3.14 -13.45
N TRP A 58 1.14 -2.36 -12.40
CA TRP A 58 0.95 -2.76 -11.01
C TRP A 58 -0.52 -2.49 -10.62
N PRO A 59 -1.37 -3.52 -10.58
CA PRO A 59 -2.79 -3.32 -10.34
C PRO A 59 -3.08 -2.85 -8.92
N SER A 60 -4.04 -1.94 -8.75
CA SER A 60 -4.56 -1.53 -7.43
C SER A 60 -5.00 -2.72 -6.60
N LEU A 61 -5.55 -3.73 -7.27
CA LEU A 61 -6.02 -4.97 -6.66
C LEU A 61 -4.93 -5.70 -5.85
N ALA A 62 -3.65 -5.53 -6.18
CA ALA A 62 -2.56 -6.14 -5.43
C ALA A 62 -2.47 -5.62 -3.99
N GLU A 63 -2.79 -4.35 -3.76
CA GLU A 63 -2.90 -3.74 -2.43
C GLU A 63 -4.25 -4.12 -1.78
N GLU A 64 -5.33 -3.93 -2.49
CA GLU A 64 -6.70 -4.10 -1.99
C GLU A 64 -7.01 -5.53 -1.51
N LEU A 65 -6.53 -6.55 -2.22
CA LEU A 65 -6.70 -7.95 -1.81
C LEU A 65 -6.01 -8.25 -0.48
N MET A 66 -4.81 -7.72 -0.25
CA MET A 66 -4.11 -7.96 1.00
C MET A 66 -4.75 -7.17 2.15
N VAL A 67 -5.15 -5.92 1.92
CA VAL A 67 -5.92 -5.14 2.90
C VAL A 67 -7.21 -5.88 3.29
N HIS A 68 -7.97 -6.35 2.30
CA HIS A 68 -9.21 -7.10 2.56
C HIS A 68 -8.95 -8.39 3.35
N ARG A 69 -7.95 -9.19 2.94
CA ARG A 69 -7.56 -10.40 3.66
C ARG A 69 -7.26 -10.13 5.12
N ASP A 70 -6.49 -9.09 5.39
CA ASP A 70 -6.04 -8.78 6.74
C ASP A 70 -7.17 -8.21 7.61
N ILE A 71 -8.08 -7.43 7.04
CA ILE A 71 -9.32 -7.02 7.72
C ILE A 71 -10.14 -8.24 8.17
N GLU A 72 -10.30 -9.24 7.31
CA GLU A 72 -11.03 -10.46 7.68
C GLU A 72 -10.28 -11.29 8.74
N LEU A 73 -8.96 -11.30 8.71
CA LEU A 73 -8.17 -11.94 9.76
C LEU A 73 -8.25 -11.18 11.09
N VAL A 74 -8.28 -9.85 11.07
CA VAL A 74 -8.54 -9.03 12.26
C VAL A 74 -9.93 -9.33 12.83
N ARG A 75 -10.96 -9.42 11.98
CA ARG A 75 -12.32 -9.78 12.37
C ARG A 75 -12.37 -11.16 13.06
N LEU A 76 -11.62 -12.12 12.53
CA LEU A 76 -11.54 -13.49 13.04
C LEU A 76 -10.79 -13.58 14.37
N THR A 77 -9.70 -12.85 14.54
CA THR A 77 -8.75 -13.02 15.66
C THR A 77 -8.91 -11.99 16.77
N GLY A 78 -9.57 -10.86 16.49
CA GLY A 78 -9.65 -9.73 17.40
C GLY A 78 -8.33 -8.97 17.58
N ALA A 79 -7.32 -9.25 16.75
CA ALA A 79 -6.04 -8.54 16.76
C ALA A 79 -6.18 -7.11 16.24
N SER A 80 -5.17 -6.27 16.51
CA SER A 80 -5.05 -4.92 15.92
C SER A 80 -4.14 -4.94 14.70
N ALA A 81 -4.56 -4.27 13.63
CA ALA A 81 -3.76 -4.08 12.42
C ALA A 81 -3.52 -2.61 12.09
N HIS A 82 -2.39 -2.36 11.48
CA HIS A 82 -2.04 -1.07 10.87
C HIS A 82 -1.65 -1.28 9.41
N PHE A 83 -2.28 -0.56 8.49
CA PHE A 83 -1.99 -0.65 7.07
C PHE A 83 -1.03 0.47 6.67
N LEU A 84 0.19 0.07 6.26
CA LEU A 84 1.25 1.00 5.89
C LEU A 84 0.94 1.64 4.52
N HIS A 85 1.34 2.90 4.35
CA HIS A 85 1.41 3.67 3.10
C HIS A 85 0.31 3.34 2.05
N LEU A 86 -0.96 3.34 2.42
CA LEU A 86 -2.07 3.08 1.49
C LEU A 86 -2.06 4.05 0.30
N SER A 87 -2.29 3.51 -0.88
CA SER A 87 -2.19 4.25 -2.13
C SER A 87 -3.46 4.25 -2.99
N THR A 88 -4.42 3.34 -2.73
CA THR A 88 -5.59 3.15 -3.60
C THR A 88 -6.90 3.57 -2.96
N ALA A 89 -7.85 4.03 -3.79
CA ALA A 89 -9.22 4.37 -3.36
C ALA A 89 -9.95 3.16 -2.78
N GLY A 90 -9.71 1.97 -3.33
CA GLY A 90 -10.32 0.73 -2.86
C GLY A 90 -9.86 0.38 -1.45
N SER A 91 -8.55 0.47 -1.16
CA SER A 91 -8.01 0.24 0.18
C SER A 91 -8.58 1.21 1.22
N VAL A 92 -8.67 2.50 0.87
CA VAL A 92 -9.32 3.51 1.73
C VAL A 92 -10.77 3.13 2.01
N GLY A 93 -11.50 2.68 1.00
CA GLY A 93 -12.89 2.22 1.16
C GLY A 93 -13.00 1.02 2.10
N LEU A 94 -12.11 0.04 1.99
CA LEU A 94 -12.05 -1.15 2.85
C LEU A 94 -11.76 -0.78 4.31
N VAL A 95 -10.76 0.08 4.56
CA VAL A 95 -10.43 0.54 5.91
C VAL A 95 -11.58 1.35 6.52
N ARG A 96 -12.23 2.22 5.73
CA ARG A 96 -13.41 2.98 6.19
C ARG A 96 -14.53 2.05 6.65
N ALA A 97 -14.86 1.03 5.88
CA ALA A 97 -15.86 0.03 6.25
C ALA A 97 -15.46 -0.75 7.51
N ALA A 98 -14.21 -1.19 7.60
CA ALA A 98 -13.70 -1.91 8.77
C ALA A 98 -13.79 -1.07 10.06
N LYS A 99 -13.44 0.23 9.99
CA LYS A 99 -13.60 1.16 11.12
C LYS A 99 -15.06 1.38 11.50
N ALA A 100 -15.95 1.49 10.51
CA ALA A 100 -17.40 1.61 10.76
C ALA A 100 -17.96 0.36 11.44
N ASP A 101 -17.41 -0.82 11.16
CA ASP A 101 -17.72 -2.08 11.84
C ASP A 101 -17.09 -2.18 13.25
N GLY A 102 -16.31 -1.19 13.67
CA GLY A 102 -15.65 -1.17 14.98
C GLY A 102 -14.40 -2.04 15.09
N LEU A 103 -13.80 -2.46 13.98
CA LEU A 103 -12.55 -3.24 14.00
C LEU A 103 -11.36 -2.37 14.43
N PRO A 104 -10.42 -2.93 15.20
CA PRO A 104 -9.22 -2.23 15.65
C PRO A 104 -8.18 -2.11 14.54
N VAL A 105 -8.50 -1.32 13.51
CA VAL A 105 -7.62 -1.07 12.37
C VAL A 105 -7.25 0.40 12.29
N THR A 106 -6.02 0.67 11.88
CA THR A 106 -5.49 2.00 11.57
C THR A 106 -4.77 1.95 10.22
N ALA A 107 -4.57 3.11 9.61
CA ALA A 107 -3.87 3.23 8.33
C ALA A 107 -3.06 4.51 8.24
N GLU A 108 -2.09 4.51 7.36
CA GLU A 108 -1.30 5.69 7.03
C GLU A 108 -1.19 5.90 5.52
N ALA A 109 -0.82 7.12 5.12
CA ALA A 109 -0.49 7.47 3.74
C ALA A 109 0.79 8.29 3.69
N THR A 110 1.46 8.29 2.54
CA THR A 110 2.70 9.05 2.37
C THR A 110 2.45 10.42 1.73
N PRO A 111 3.38 11.38 1.89
CA PRO A 111 3.31 12.67 1.22
C PRO A 111 3.22 12.56 -0.31
N HIS A 112 3.89 11.59 -0.92
CA HIS A 112 3.85 11.41 -2.37
C HIS A 112 2.51 10.83 -2.85
N HIS A 113 1.86 9.94 -2.11
CA HIS A 113 0.53 9.40 -2.46
C HIS A 113 -0.62 10.41 -2.28
N ILE A 114 -0.40 11.49 -1.55
CA ILE A 114 -1.36 12.61 -1.45
C ILE A 114 -1.07 13.77 -2.39
N SER A 115 0.04 13.74 -3.14
CA SER A 115 0.51 14.92 -3.90
C SER A 115 0.78 14.63 -5.37
N LEU A 116 1.24 13.43 -5.72
CA LEU A 116 1.75 13.06 -7.03
C LEU A 116 0.87 11.99 -7.69
N THR A 117 0.89 11.95 -9.03
CA THR A 117 0.14 10.97 -9.82
C THR A 117 1.07 10.15 -10.73
N ASP A 118 0.57 9.05 -11.24
CA ASP A 118 1.24 8.14 -12.19
C ASP A 118 1.63 8.83 -13.51
N GLU A 119 0.99 9.95 -13.86
CA GLU A 119 1.32 10.74 -15.05
C GLU A 119 2.76 11.24 -15.05
N LEU A 120 3.40 11.41 -13.90
CA LEU A 120 4.80 11.83 -13.80
C LEU A 120 5.77 10.81 -14.41
N LEU A 121 5.37 9.53 -14.49
CA LEU A 121 6.16 8.49 -15.13
C LEU A 121 6.21 8.61 -16.66
N ALA A 122 5.40 9.49 -17.27
CA ALA A 122 5.52 9.83 -18.68
C ALA A 122 6.91 10.41 -19.04
N SER A 123 7.65 10.91 -18.06
CA SER A 123 9.04 11.34 -18.20
C SER A 123 10.06 10.19 -18.27
N TYR A 124 9.64 8.94 -17.98
CA TYR A 124 10.50 7.76 -17.76
C TYR A 124 11.57 7.98 -16.67
N SER A 125 11.40 8.97 -15.80
CA SER A 125 12.32 9.21 -14.70
C SER A 125 12.07 8.26 -13.54
N ALA A 126 13.07 7.47 -13.17
CA ALA A 126 13.01 6.56 -12.03
C ALA A 126 12.88 7.26 -10.67
N LEU A 127 13.04 8.58 -10.63
CA LEU A 127 12.76 9.37 -9.42
C LEU A 127 11.29 9.27 -8.96
N TYR A 128 10.38 8.98 -9.89
CA TYR A 128 8.96 8.81 -9.62
C TYR A 128 8.53 7.35 -9.43
N LYS A 129 9.48 6.41 -9.55
CA LYS A 129 9.22 5.00 -9.25
C LYS A 129 9.32 4.77 -7.73
N VAL A 130 8.23 4.37 -7.12
CA VAL A 130 8.09 4.12 -5.68
C VAL A 130 7.25 2.85 -5.46
N ASN A 131 7.35 2.27 -4.28
CA ASN A 131 6.52 1.14 -3.85
C ASN A 131 5.78 1.51 -2.55
N PRO A 132 4.43 1.50 -2.53
CA PRO A 132 3.50 1.32 -3.65
C PRO A 132 3.67 2.37 -4.75
N PRO A 133 3.25 2.09 -6.02
CA PRO A 133 3.43 3.04 -7.11
C PRO A 133 2.55 4.28 -6.95
N LEU A 134 2.96 5.40 -7.54
CA LEU A 134 2.09 6.56 -7.71
C LEU A 134 0.83 6.13 -8.47
N ARG A 135 -0.33 6.59 -8.03
CA ARG A 135 -1.63 6.19 -8.54
C ARG A 135 -2.31 7.31 -9.35
N THR A 136 -3.54 7.06 -9.76
CA THR A 136 -4.35 8.04 -10.47
C THR A 136 -4.74 9.22 -9.60
N ILE A 137 -5.24 10.29 -10.21
CA ILE A 137 -5.75 11.44 -9.46
C ILE A 137 -6.96 11.06 -8.58
N GLU A 138 -7.77 10.10 -9.03
CA GLU A 138 -8.92 9.58 -8.27
C GLU A 138 -8.46 8.91 -6.99
N ASP A 139 -7.40 8.12 -7.04
CA ASP A 139 -6.78 7.50 -5.86
C ASP A 139 -6.22 8.56 -4.91
N VAL A 140 -5.46 9.53 -5.43
CA VAL A 140 -4.93 10.66 -4.65
C VAL A 140 -6.05 11.40 -3.93
N MET A 141 -7.17 11.67 -4.60
CA MET A 141 -8.32 12.36 -3.99
C MET A 141 -8.98 11.50 -2.92
N ALA A 142 -9.08 10.17 -3.12
CA ALA A 142 -9.63 9.26 -2.12
C ALA A 142 -8.75 9.17 -0.86
N VAL A 143 -7.41 9.13 -1.03
CA VAL A 143 -6.45 9.14 0.09
C VAL A 143 -6.54 10.46 0.87
N ARG A 144 -6.61 11.61 0.18
CA ARG A 144 -6.83 12.93 0.83
C ARG A 144 -8.13 12.97 1.61
N GLU A 145 -9.21 12.44 1.04
CA GLU A 145 -10.49 12.36 1.73
C GLU A 145 -10.42 11.44 2.94
N GLY A 146 -9.70 10.30 2.83
CA GLY A 146 -9.45 9.40 3.95
C GLY A 146 -8.71 10.08 5.12
N LEU A 147 -7.76 10.97 4.83
CA LEU A 147 -7.10 11.79 5.84
C LEU A 147 -8.06 12.81 6.47
N ARG A 148 -8.92 13.41 5.66
CA ARG A 148 -9.87 14.45 6.11
C ARG A 148 -10.96 13.88 7.01
N ASP A 149 -11.47 12.70 6.71
CA ASP A 149 -12.57 12.06 7.44
C ASP A 149 -12.12 11.14 8.59
N GLY A 150 -10.79 10.97 8.78
CA GLY A 150 -10.22 10.13 9.83
C GLY A 150 -10.19 8.63 9.50
N THR A 151 -10.45 8.25 8.25
CA THR A 151 -10.23 6.87 7.79
C THR A 151 -8.74 6.52 7.81
N ILE A 152 -7.89 7.46 7.39
CA ILE A 152 -6.42 7.37 7.49
C ILE A 152 -5.99 8.17 8.72
N ASP A 153 -5.19 7.56 9.59
CA ASP A 153 -4.85 8.06 10.92
C ASP A 153 -3.57 8.89 10.94
N ALA A 154 -2.66 8.65 9.99
CA ALA A 154 -1.33 9.26 10.01
C ALA A 154 -0.80 9.55 8.61
N ILE A 155 0.18 10.44 8.55
CA ILE A 155 1.06 10.62 7.40
C ILE A 155 2.45 10.11 7.80
N ALA A 156 2.94 9.10 7.09
CA ALA A 156 4.29 8.56 7.25
C ALA A 156 5.12 8.84 6.00
N THR A 157 6.39 9.17 6.18
CA THR A 157 7.22 9.59 5.04
C THR A 157 7.67 8.45 4.15
N ASP A 158 7.73 7.25 4.69
CA ASP A 158 8.33 6.09 4.02
C ASP A 158 9.73 6.43 3.48
N HIS A 159 10.56 7.04 4.34
CA HIS A 159 11.87 7.57 3.96
C HIS A 159 12.89 6.44 3.79
N ALA A 160 12.96 5.89 2.59
CA ALA A 160 13.87 4.82 2.18
C ALA A 160 14.73 5.29 0.98
N PRO A 161 15.74 6.17 1.19
CA PRO A 161 16.48 6.78 0.11
C PRO A 161 17.37 5.76 -0.61
N HIS A 162 17.37 5.83 -1.94
CA HIS A 162 18.29 5.11 -2.80
C HIS A 162 19.44 6.02 -3.24
N VAL A 163 20.60 5.44 -3.52
CA VAL A 163 21.74 6.19 -4.07
C VAL A 163 21.42 6.67 -5.49
N SER A 164 21.99 7.82 -5.88
CA SER A 164 21.68 8.48 -7.16
C SER A 164 21.89 7.54 -8.36
N GLU A 165 22.95 6.74 -8.32
CA GLU A 165 23.32 5.83 -9.39
C GLU A 165 22.22 4.80 -9.69
N THR A 166 21.49 4.34 -8.67
CA THR A 166 20.37 3.38 -8.87
C THR A 166 19.12 4.06 -9.43
N LYS A 167 18.92 5.34 -9.15
CA LYS A 167 17.83 6.15 -9.72
C LYS A 167 18.12 6.73 -11.11
N GLU A 168 19.37 6.61 -11.59
CA GLU A 168 19.76 6.91 -12.98
C GLU A 168 19.64 5.69 -13.91
N MET A 169 19.33 4.51 -13.37
CA MET A 169 19.09 3.29 -14.15
C MET A 169 17.80 3.40 -14.99
N PRO A 170 17.68 2.58 -16.05
CA PRO A 170 16.41 2.43 -16.77
C PRO A 170 15.26 2.11 -15.79
N LEU A 171 14.07 2.61 -16.09
CA LEU A 171 12.91 2.58 -15.19
C LEU A 171 12.52 1.15 -14.74
N ASP A 172 12.71 0.16 -15.61
CA ASP A 172 12.46 -1.26 -15.32
C ASP A 172 13.51 -1.90 -14.40
N GLN A 173 14.72 -1.30 -14.32
CA GLN A 173 15.84 -1.80 -13.51
C GLN A 173 16.07 -0.99 -12.23
N ALA A 174 15.55 0.23 -12.16
CA ALA A 174 15.64 1.07 -10.97
C ALA A 174 14.78 0.50 -9.82
N PRO A 175 15.19 0.70 -8.56
CA PRO A 175 14.39 0.33 -7.41
C PRO A 175 13.16 1.23 -7.26
#